data_70fa25daed5cb3fdba032e525045bdc3
#
_entry.id   70fa25daed5cb3fdba032e525045bdc3
#
_cell.length_a   1.000
_cell.length_b   1.000
_cell.length_c   1.000
_cell.angle_alpha   90.00
_cell.angle_beta   90.00
_cell.angle_gamma   90.00
#
_symmetry.space_group_name_H-M   'P 1'
#
loop_
_entity.id
_entity.type
_entity.pdbx_description
1 polymer ?
#
loop_
_entity_poly.entity_id
_entity_poly.type
_entity_poly.pdbx_seq_one_letter_code
_entity_poly.pdbx_strand_id
1 'polypeptide(L)'
;NKYNQTSVENVYAAGDVSNFYHPLYQKNIRLESYQHAQNQGINAGKNIAGIKSEYLSVPWMWSDQFDLNLQLTGLCDDYHEIIERGEDIENGIIYFFVKNDKIVGACGLGLVGKVGRDIKIASKLIEKQTIVDKKILSDQNQKLNPLLKK
;
A
#
# COMPACT_ATOMS: atom_id res chain seq x y z
N ASN A 1 1.06 3.17 -19.24
CA ASN A 1 0.68 4.47 -18.69
C ASN A 1 -0.35 4.30 -17.56
N LYS A 2 -0.79 5.38 -16.89
CA LYS A 2 -1.77 5.38 -15.78
C LYS A 2 -3.16 4.86 -16.14
N TYR A 3 -3.46 4.67 -17.41
CA TYR A 3 -4.71 4.08 -17.92
C TYR A 3 -4.54 2.60 -18.29
N ASN A 4 -3.44 1.98 -17.94
CA ASN A 4 -3.05 0.60 -18.28
C ASN A 4 -2.80 0.36 -19.78
N GLN A 5 -2.77 1.40 -20.61
CA GLN A 5 -2.45 1.30 -22.02
C GLN A 5 -0.93 1.15 -22.21
N THR A 6 -0.52 0.24 -23.08
CA THR A 6 0.88 0.04 -23.47
C THR A 6 1.35 1.12 -24.46
N SER A 7 2.58 0.97 -24.97
CA SER A 7 3.09 1.80 -26.08
C SER A 7 2.44 1.47 -27.42
N VAL A 8 1.76 0.33 -27.51
CA VAL A 8 1.05 -0.09 -28.71
C VAL A 8 -0.41 0.35 -28.59
N GLU A 9 -0.92 1.00 -29.60
CA GLU A 9 -2.30 1.49 -29.65
C GLU A 9 -3.30 0.35 -29.47
N ASN A 10 -4.35 0.57 -28.67
CA ASN A 10 -5.41 -0.40 -28.34
C ASN A 10 -4.94 -1.68 -27.61
N VAL A 11 -3.69 -1.71 -27.13
CA VAL A 11 -3.17 -2.81 -26.31
C VAL A 11 -3.01 -2.35 -24.86
N TYR A 12 -3.57 -3.14 -23.94
CA TYR A 12 -3.55 -2.89 -22.51
C TYR A 12 -2.79 -4.00 -21.78
N ALA A 13 -2.19 -3.66 -20.63
CA ALA A 13 -1.49 -4.61 -19.77
C ALA A 13 -1.93 -4.42 -18.31
N ALA A 14 -2.16 -5.52 -17.61
CA ALA A 14 -2.57 -5.52 -16.21
C ALA A 14 -1.97 -6.70 -15.44
N GLY A 15 -1.78 -6.54 -14.13
CA GLY A 15 -1.23 -7.56 -13.24
C GLY A 15 0.29 -7.67 -13.32
N ASP A 16 0.81 -8.83 -12.98
CA ASP A 16 2.24 -9.10 -12.75
C ASP A 16 3.13 -8.79 -13.96
N VAL A 17 2.58 -8.89 -15.18
CA VAL A 17 3.29 -8.57 -16.42
C VAL A 17 3.52 -7.07 -16.61
N SER A 18 2.71 -6.22 -15.94
CA SER A 18 2.70 -4.78 -16.22
C SER A 18 3.78 -4.03 -15.43
N ASN A 19 4.64 -3.28 -16.15
CA ASN A 19 5.46 -2.24 -15.57
C ASN A 19 4.81 -0.89 -15.94
N PHE A 20 4.27 -0.18 -14.94
CA PHE A 20 3.43 0.99 -15.16
C PHE A 20 3.87 2.18 -14.31
N TYR A 21 3.63 3.39 -14.83
CA TYR A 21 3.87 4.62 -14.08
C TYR A 21 2.83 4.79 -12.99
N HIS A 22 3.28 4.89 -11.72
CA HIS A 22 2.42 5.14 -10.58
C HIS A 22 2.52 6.60 -10.13
N PRO A 23 1.45 7.40 -10.24
CA PRO A 23 1.50 8.85 -9.98
C PRO A 23 1.91 9.22 -8.56
N LEU A 24 1.48 8.44 -7.55
CA LEU A 24 1.80 8.69 -6.14
C LEU A 24 3.31 8.61 -5.86
N TYR A 25 3.99 7.65 -6.49
CA TYR A 25 5.43 7.41 -6.31
C TYR A 25 6.30 8.07 -7.38
N GLN A 26 5.67 8.65 -8.43
CA GLN A 26 6.33 9.32 -9.56
C GLN A 26 7.41 8.47 -10.24
N LYS A 27 7.21 7.16 -10.28
CA LYS A 27 8.12 6.20 -10.91
C LYS A 27 7.35 5.04 -11.53
N ASN A 28 8.01 4.30 -12.41
CA ASN A 28 7.49 3.03 -12.89
C ASN A 28 7.69 1.96 -11.81
N ILE A 29 6.64 1.17 -11.59
CA ILE A 29 6.64 0.05 -10.65
C ILE A 29 6.05 -1.19 -11.30
N ARG A 30 6.44 -2.36 -10.83
CA ARG A 30 5.84 -3.65 -11.11
C ARG A 30 5.45 -4.29 -9.78
N LEU A 31 4.23 -4.75 -9.69
CA LEU A 31 3.67 -5.36 -8.48
C LEU A 31 3.13 -6.74 -8.84
N GLU A 32 3.54 -7.73 -8.04
CA GLU A 32 3.16 -9.13 -8.20
C GLU A 32 2.29 -9.54 -7.00
N SER A 33 1.01 -9.10 -7.02
CA SER A 33 0.07 -9.44 -5.95
C SER A 33 -1.36 -9.57 -6.49
N TYR A 34 -2.13 -10.46 -5.86
CA TYR A 34 -3.53 -10.74 -6.24
C TYR A 34 -4.37 -9.46 -6.32
N GLN A 35 -4.34 -8.64 -5.27
CA GLN A 35 -5.18 -7.44 -5.21
C GLN A 35 -4.79 -6.41 -6.28
N HIS A 36 -3.48 -6.28 -6.56
CA HIS A 36 -3.01 -5.42 -7.63
C HIS A 36 -3.52 -5.91 -8.99
N ALA A 37 -3.33 -7.20 -9.29
CA ALA A 37 -3.74 -7.78 -10.56
C ALA A 37 -5.25 -7.61 -10.79
N GLN A 38 -6.08 -7.86 -9.77
CA GLN A 38 -7.52 -7.67 -9.83
C GLN A 38 -7.91 -6.21 -10.07
N ASN A 39 -7.38 -5.29 -9.27
CA ASN A 39 -7.72 -3.86 -9.37
C ASN A 39 -7.27 -3.27 -10.70
N GLN A 40 -6.07 -3.65 -11.15
CA GLN A 40 -5.52 -3.17 -12.42
C GLN A 40 -6.27 -3.76 -13.62
N GLY A 41 -6.69 -5.02 -13.55
CA GLY A 41 -7.54 -5.66 -14.55
C GLY A 41 -8.89 -4.96 -14.69
N ILE A 42 -9.55 -4.65 -13.57
CA ILE A 42 -10.80 -3.86 -13.56
C ILE A 42 -10.58 -2.48 -14.19
N ASN A 43 -9.47 -1.81 -13.85
CA ASN A 43 -9.16 -0.49 -14.40
C ASN A 43 -8.88 -0.54 -15.92
N ALA A 44 -8.14 -1.54 -16.38
CA ALA A 44 -7.89 -1.77 -17.80
C ALA A 44 -9.21 -2.03 -18.56
N GLY A 45 -10.09 -2.88 -18.00
CA GLY A 45 -11.41 -3.14 -18.56
C GLY A 45 -12.28 -1.89 -18.71
N LYS A 46 -12.27 -0.99 -17.71
CA LYS A 46 -12.96 0.31 -17.83
C LYS A 46 -12.43 1.14 -18.99
N ASN A 47 -11.10 1.25 -19.11
CA ASN A 47 -10.48 2.03 -20.19
C ASN A 47 -10.74 1.43 -21.56
N ILE A 48 -10.73 0.10 -21.71
CA ILE A 48 -11.13 -0.60 -22.93
C ILE A 48 -12.58 -0.29 -23.31
N ALA A 49 -13.47 -0.22 -22.31
CA ALA A 49 -14.87 0.14 -22.49
C ALA A 49 -15.13 1.65 -22.73
N GLY A 50 -14.08 2.46 -22.87
CA GLY A 50 -14.18 3.91 -23.09
C GLY A 50 -14.41 4.74 -21.81
N ILE A 51 -14.40 4.11 -20.63
CA ILE A 51 -14.52 4.81 -19.34
C ILE A 51 -13.12 5.20 -18.88
N LYS A 52 -12.73 6.46 -19.10
CA LYS A 52 -11.41 6.96 -18.72
C LYS A 52 -11.20 6.91 -17.21
N SER A 53 -10.32 6.01 -16.74
CA SER A 53 -10.05 5.75 -15.33
C SER A 53 -8.56 5.60 -15.08
N GLU A 54 -8.00 6.43 -14.19
CA GLU A 54 -6.60 6.33 -13.78
C GLU A 54 -6.43 5.24 -12.73
N TYR A 55 -5.32 4.49 -12.80
CA TYR A 55 -4.96 3.52 -11.80
C TYR A 55 -4.12 4.19 -10.70
N LEU A 56 -4.70 4.34 -9.51
CA LEU A 56 -4.12 5.09 -8.38
C LEU A 56 -4.07 4.29 -7.08
N SER A 57 -4.38 2.99 -7.13
CA SER A 57 -4.46 2.16 -5.92
C SER A 57 -3.12 2.07 -5.21
N VAL A 58 -3.09 2.39 -3.92
CA VAL A 58 -1.91 2.14 -3.08
C VAL A 58 -1.62 0.64 -3.08
N PRO A 59 -0.37 0.21 -3.32
CA PRO A 59 0.00 -1.20 -3.29
C PRO A 59 -0.39 -1.85 -1.97
N TRP A 60 -0.94 -3.05 -2.04
CA TRP A 60 -1.26 -3.85 -0.87
C TRP A 60 -1.14 -5.33 -1.20
N MET A 61 -0.55 -6.09 -0.28
CA MET A 61 -0.46 -7.54 -0.36
C MET A 61 -0.54 -8.17 1.03
N TRP A 62 -0.86 -9.45 1.06
CA TRP A 62 -0.80 -10.26 2.28
C TRP A 62 -0.26 -11.65 1.99
N SER A 63 0.20 -12.31 3.04
CA SER A 63 0.54 -13.73 3.04
C SER A 63 0.12 -14.34 4.37
N ASP A 64 -0.61 -15.44 4.32
CA ASP A 64 -0.97 -16.22 5.48
C ASP A 64 -0.09 -17.46 5.55
N GLN A 65 0.58 -17.66 6.69
CA GLN A 65 1.43 -18.81 6.95
C GLN A 65 1.06 -19.38 8.31
N PHE A 66 0.36 -20.52 8.32
CA PHE A 66 -0.23 -21.11 9.53
C PHE A 66 -1.20 -20.13 10.21
N ASP A 67 -0.89 -19.73 11.43
CA ASP A 67 -1.63 -18.76 12.24
C ASP A 67 -1.11 -17.33 12.11
N LEU A 68 -0.05 -17.12 11.32
CA LEU A 68 0.55 -15.79 11.08
C LEU A 68 0.00 -15.15 9.82
N ASN A 69 -0.19 -13.85 9.90
CA ASN A 69 -0.58 -12.99 8.79
C ASN A 69 0.46 -11.88 8.61
N LEU A 70 1.07 -11.85 7.42
CA LEU A 70 1.92 -10.76 6.96
C LEU A 70 1.08 -9.84 6.07
N GLN A 71 1.12 -8.54 6.31
CA GLN A 71 0.50 -7.55 5.43
C GLN A 71 1.48 -6.42 5.11
N LEU A 72 1.48 -6.00 3.84
CA LEU A 72 2.25 -4.85 3.37
C LEU A 72 1.34 -3.87 2.65
N THR A 73 1.66 -2.58 2.80
CA THR A 73 1.03 -1.52 2.02
C THR A 73 2.04 -0.45 1.64
N GLY A 74 1.84 0.18 0.49
CA GLY A 74 2.80 1.14 -0.05
C GLY A 74 4.06 0.51 -0.63
N LEU A 75 5.13 1.29 -0.73
CA LEU A 75 6.46 0.85 -1.14
C LEU A 75 7.46 1.09 -0.02
N CYS A 76 8.26 0.06 0.29
CA CYS A 76 9.21 0.07 1.40
C CYS A 76 10.67 0.22 0.92
N ASP A 77 10.90 0.87 -0.22
CA ASP A 77 12.21 0.96 -0.90
C ASP A 77 12.85 2.36 -0.87
N ASP A 78 12.08 3.40 -0.56
CA ASP A 78 12.55 4.80 -0.56
C ASP A 78 12.06 5.54 0.69
N TYR A 79 12.78 5.36 1.79
CA TYR A 79 12.46 5.92 3.10
C TYR A 79 13.70 6.51 3.78
N HIS A 80 13.48 7.37 4.78
CA HIS A 80 14.56 7.96 5.60
C HIS A 80 14.64 7.29 6.99
N GLU A 81 13.54 6.78 7.51
CA GLU A 81 13.48 6.15 8.84
C GLU A 81 12.40 5.07 8.91
N ILE A 82 12.57 4.16 9.87
CA ILE A 82 11.59 3.14 10.22
C ILE A 82 11.09 3.43 11.63
N ILE A 83 9.76 3.41 11.80
CA ILE A 83 9.12 3.52 13.10
C ILE A 83 8.45 2.19 13.41
N GLU A 84 8.87 1.58 14.50
CA GLU A 84 8.31 0.32 15.00
C GLU A 84 7.13 0.57 15.93
N ARG A 85 6.12 -0.28 15.83
CA ARG A 85 4.92 -0.32 16.66
C ARG A 85 4.61 -1.75 17.04
N GLY A 86 4.53 -2.03 18.35
CA GLY A 86 4.32 -3.36 18.90
C GLY A 86 5.63 -3.99 19.36
N GLU A 87 5.55 -5.02 20.22
CA GLU A 87 6.69 -5.62 20.88
C GLU A 87 6.85 -7.11 20.54
N ASP A 88 5.77 -7.76 20.12
CA ASP A 88 5.75 -9.20 19.87
C ASP A 88 4.80 -9.58 18.72
N ILE A 89 5.02 -10.76 18.14
CA ILE A 89 4.23 -11.29 17.03
C ILE A 89 2.80 -11.68 17.49
N GLU A 90 2.60 -12.08 18.74
CA GLU A 90 1.29 -12.48 19.23
C GLU A 90 0.30 -11.31 19.24
N ASN A 91 0.79 -10.11 19.54
CA ASN A 91 0.02 -8.86 19.53
C ASN A 91 0.13 -8.11 18.20
N GLY A 92 1.12 -8.44 17.40
CA GLY A 92 1.41 -7.85 16.10
C GLY A 92 2.46 -6.75 16.17
N ILE A 93 3.43 -6.83 15.26
CA ILE A 93 4.49 -5.83 15.07
C ILE A 93 4.25 -5.16 13.73
N ILE A 94 4.37 -3.83 13.68
CA ILE A 94 4.24 -3.05 12.46
C ILE A 94 5.44 -2.13 12.31
N TYR A 95 6.04 -2.14 11.13
CA TYR A 95 7.09 -1.23 10.71
C TYR A 95 6.50 -0.21 9.74
N PHE A 96 6.55 1.07 10.08
CA PHE A 96 6.19 2.17 9.18
C PHE A 96 7.46 2.74 8.56
N PHE A 97 7.51 2.77 7.24
CA PHE A 97 8.60 3.37 6.46
C PHE A 97 8.21 4.82 6.18
N VAL A 98 9.00 5.76 6.70
CA VAL A 98 8.67 7.19 6.71
C VAL A 98 9.68 7.99 5.90
N LYS A 99 9.18 8.91 5.07
CA LYS A 99 9.94 9.88 4.30
C LYS A 99 9.27 11.24 4.39
N ASN A 100 10.01 12.28 4.79
CA ASN A 100 9.49 13.65 4.92
C ASN A 100 8.20 13.71 5.77
N ASP A 101 8.23 13.04 6.94
CA ASP A 101 7.13 12.93 7.88
C ASP A 101 5.83 12.30 7.31
N LYS A 102 5.92 11.57 6.20
CA LYS A 102 4.82 10.81 5.60
C LYS A 102 5.16 9.33 5.54
N ILE A 103 4.15 8.49 5.77
CA ILE A 103 4.31 7.05 5.55
C ILE A 103 4.38 6.81 4.03
N VAL A 104 5.41 6.11 3.56
CA VAL A 104 5.58 5.67 2.17
C VAL A 104 5.27 4.19 2.01
N GLY A 105 5.45 3.41 3.08
CA GLY A 105 5.11 2.00 3.16
C GLY A 105 4.92 1.56 4.60
N ALA A 106 4.27 0.42 4.78
CA ALA A 106 4.16 -0.25 6.07
C ALA A 106 4.15 -1.77 5.89
N CYS A 107 4.76 -2.46 6.85
CA CYS A 107 4.80 -3.93 6.93
C CYS A 107 4.35 -4.36 8.31
N GLY A 108 3.37 -5.25 8.41
CA GLY A 108 2.88 -5.77 9.67
C GLY A 108 2.89 -7.30 9.68
N LEU A 109 3.36 -7.89 10.78
CA LEU A 109 3.37 -9.33 11.03
C LEU A 109 2.76 -9.62 12.40
N GLY A 110 1.86 -10.57 12.48
CA GLY A 110 1.25 -11.02 13.73
C GLY A 110 0.29 -12.18 13.52
N LEU A 111 -0.33 -12.64 14.59
CA LEU A 111 -1.44 -13.59 14.50
C LEU A 111 -2.58 -12.98 13.66
N VAL A 112 -3.35 -13.85 13.00
CA VAL A 112 -4.47 -13.43 12.15
C VAL A 112 -5.38 -12.42 12.87
N GLY A 113 -5.63 -11.28 12.21
CA GLY A 113 -6.48 -10.20 12.74
C GLY A 113 -5.74 -9.12 13.55
N LYS A 114 -4.47 -9.28 13.89
CA LYS A 114 -3.74 -8.34 14.75
C LYS A 114 -3.26 -7.07 14.04
N VAL A 115 -2.78 -7.18 12.80
CA VAL A 115 -2.14 -6.06 12.08
C VAL A 115 -3.03 -5.38 11.04
N GLY A 116 -4.03 -6.09 10.49
CA GLY A 116 -4.77 -5.65 9.31
C GLY A 116 -5.47 -4.30 9.44
N ARG A 117 -5.97 -3.96 10.65
CA ARG A 117 -6.60 -2.66 10.91
C ARG A 117 -5.62 -1.50 10.73
N ASP A 118 -4.44 -1.60 11.35
CA ASP A 118 -3.46 -0.53 11.36
C ASP A 118 -2.78 -0.42 9.99
N ILE A 119 -2.55 -1.54 9.28
CA ILE A 119 -2.10 -1.55 7.88
C ILE A 119 -3.13 -0.87 6.96
N LYS A 120 -4.42 -1.11 7.15
CA LYS A 120 -5.47 -0.41 6.40
C LYS A 120 -5.50 1.10 6.66
N ILE A 121 -5.22 1.53 7.89
CA ILE A 121 -5.08 2.94 8.21
C ILE A 121 -3.83 3.53 7.56
N ALA A 122 -2.70 2.83 7.63
CA ALA A 122 -1.46 3.22 6.96
C ALA A 122 -1.67 3.42 5.45
N SER A 123 -2.38 2.49 4.79
CA SER A 123 -2.73 2.63 3.36
C SER A 123 -3.48 3.94 3.06
N LYS A 124 -4.44 4.31 3.90
CA LYS A 124 -5.18 5.57 3.74
C LYS A 124 -4.32 6.81 4.01
N LEU A 125 -3.38 6.74 4.97
CA LEU A 125 -2.45 7.83 5.24
C LEU A 125 -1.45 8.02 4.07
N ILE A 126 -1.03 6.92 3.45
CA ILE A 126 -0.21 6.93 2.23
C ILE A 126 -0.99 7.57 1.07
N GLU A 127 -2.22 7.12 0.83
CA GLU A 127 -3.10 7.65 -0.23
C GLU A 127 -3.29 9.17 -0.11
N LYS A 128 -3.55 9.64 1.11
CA LYS A 128 -3.76 11.05 1.41
C LYS A 128 -2.47 11.88 1.54
N GLN A 129 -1.30 11.25 1.51
CA GLN A 129 -0.01 11.92 1.78
C GLN A 129 0.00 12.72 3.09
N THR A 130 -0.63 12.17 4.13
CA THR A 130 -0.80 12.83 5.43
C THR A 130 0.54 12.93 6.17
N ILE A 131 0.83 14.12 6.72
CA ILE A 131 1.94 14.30 7.68
C ILE A 131 1.55 13.62 9.00
N VAL A 132 2.40 12.74 9.49
CA VAL A 132 2.12 11.91 10.66
C VAL A 132 2.91 12.37 11.89
N ASP A 133 2.33 12.16 13.07
CA ASP A 133 3.03 12.28 14.33
C ASP A 133 3.70 10.93 14.65
N LYS A 134 5.04 10.92 14.67
CA LYS A 134 5.85 9.72 14.89
C LYS A 134 5.61 9.09 16.26
N LYS A 135 5.30 9.90 17.28
CA LYS A 135 4.99 9.39 18.63
C LYS A 135 3.69 8.61 18.64
N ILE A 136 2.69 9.03 17.83
CA ILE A 136 1.44 8.29 17.68
C ILE A 136 1.69 6.99 16.91
N LEU A 137 2.57 7.00 15.92
CA LEU A 137 2.90 5.78 15.17
C LEU A 137 3.55 4.72 16.06
N SER A 138 4.50 5.09 16.92
CA SER A 138 5.25 4.13 17.76
C SER A 138 4.46 3.62 18.96
N ASP A 139 3.52 4.40 19.50
CA ASP A 139 2.78 4.06 20.73
C ASP A 139 1.60 3.12 20.43
N GLN A 140 1.76 1.83 20.73
CA GLN A 140 0.70 0.82 20.53
C GLN A 140 -0.58 1.07 21.33
N ASN A 141 -0.54 1.88 22.41
CA ASN A 141 -1.71 2.23 23.20
C ASN A 141 -2.55 3.34 22.54
N GLN A 142 -2.01 4.06 21.57
CA GLN A 142 -2.73 5.08 20.83
C GLN A 142 -3.34 4.51 19.54
N LYS A 143 -4.56 4.95 19.24
CA LYS A 143 -5.23 4.58 17.96
C LYS A 143 -4.67 5.44 16.82
N LEU A 144 -4.47 4.84 15.64
CA LEU A 144 -4.02 5.57 14.46
C LEU A 144 -5.14 6.37 13.75
N ASN A 145 -6.41 6.03 13.99
CA ASN A 145 -7.56 6.70 13.35
C ASN A 145 -7.56 8.24 13.43
N PRO A 146 -7.14 8.89 14.54
CA PRO A 146 -7.10 10.35 14.61
C PRO A 146 -6.21 10.99 13.54
N LEU A 147 -5.17 10.29 13.05
CA LEU A 147 -4.29 10.78 12.00
C LEU A 147 -5.01 10.95 10.64
N LEU A 148 -6.12 10.24 10.42
CA LEU A 148 -6.92 10.36 9.19
C LEU A 148 -7.77 11.63 9.12
N LYS A 149 -7.94 12.34 10.25
CA LYS A 149 -8.78 13.55 10.36
C LYS A 149 -7.98 14.84 10.17
N LYS A 150 -6.67 14.72 10.07
CA LYS A 150 -5.77 15.83 9.71
C LYS A 150 -5.64 15.91 8.19
#